data_9a535f1bcd58a40e228ba3d029635a50
#
_entry.id   9a535f1bcd58a40e228ba3d029635a50
#
_cell.length_a   1.000
_cell.length_b   1.000
_cell.length_c   1.000
_cell.angle_alpha   90.00
_cell.angle_beta   90.00
_cell.angle_gamma   90.00
#
_symmetry.space_group_name_H-M   'P 1'
#
loop_
_entity.id
_entity.type
_entity.pdbx_description
1 polymer ?
#
loop_
_entity_poly.entity_id
_entity_poly.type
_entity_poly.pdbx_seq_one_letter_code
_entity_poly.pdbx_strand_id
1 'polypeptide(L)'
;MIAYFPKIYEDELLYSVFARFHIHSGYLFFEYTKNALFENKETTPIIEFINKLKPDIVEVLTKNMTMEEVVLEHTMFPFYARFYNSKKKKEGLKSLVNMESDFSKSLSKKFRGRCLKYCPLCAKEDRERIGEAIWYRKHQIIGVTVCPIHKCKLYDSKVIISRDIRIPYITAEQEISEGEIEKGTDLEIRLSEYLSKLINPEMYNNGNVAGFIESKRETGNLDLFFNDFCSFYEKSGYTFYSNAIRKVLNGNNDNPFLIGLVAFYLDIPVNELIGSYKGVCKLERKKRVLIDKPKCRNYWKDKDNDFLGLLDGAIRGLEGNKETKPERICVSGIERGLGLPKGSLRSMDKCMDYINNKCEDMETYHARLVIWAIHKLNREGKQITWAQINVAVNIMYVYRETSLNKALEIAEEEDKIIIENIIKGIEK
;
A
#
# COMPACT_ATOMS: atom_id res chain seq x y z
N MET A 1 32.85 19.59 -6.40
CA MET A 1 32.38 19.93 -7.78
C MET A 1 32.12 18.64 -8.52
N ILE A 2 30.88 18.44 -9.01
CA ILE A 2 30.49 17.25 -9.74
C ILE A 2 30.87 17.44 -11.21
N ALA A 3 31.63 16.49 -11.76
CA ALA A 3 32.11 16.58 -13.13
C ALA A 3 31.02 16.34 -14.18
N TYR A 4 30.00 15.56 -13.82
CA TYR A 4 28.86 15.21 -14.66
C TYR A 4 27.60 15.06 -13.84
N PHE A 5 26.46 15.55 -14.37
CA PHE A 5 25.12 15.26 -13.85
C PHE A 5 24.17 15.14 -15.05
N PRO A 6 23.30 14.10 -15.09
CA PRO A 6 22.42 13.88 -16.24
C PRO A 6 21.37 15.00 -16.37
N LYS A 7 21.03 15.32 -17.63
CA LYS A 7 19.91 16.22 -17.90
C LYS A 7 18.62 15.61 -17.36
N ILE A 8 17.79 16.44 -16.76
CA ILE A 8 16.45 16.07 -16.31
C ILE A 8 15.48 16.24 -17.47
N TYR A 9 14.61 15.26 -17.68
CA TYR A 9 13.60 15.29 -18.74
C TYR A 9 12.21 15.54 -18.19
N GLU A 10 11.31 16.01 -19.05
CA GLU A 10 9.92 16.28 -18.68
C GLU A 10 9.23 15.04 -18.10
N ASP A 11 8.49 15.20 -16.99
CA ASP A 11 7.80 14.13 -16.26
C ASP A 11 8.70 12.98 -15.75
N GLU A 12 10.03 13.15 -15.81
CA GLU A 12 10.97 12.18 -15.27
C GLU A 12 10.94 12.21 -13.73
N LEU A 13 10.86 11.02 -13.12
CA LEU A 13 10.96 10.89 -11.68
C LEU A 13 12.39 11.20 -11.19
N LEU A 14 12.56 11.99 -10.14
CA LEU A 14 13.89 12.38 -9.65
C LEU A 14 14.79 11.16 -9.32
N TYR A 15 14.19 10.07 -8.84
CA TYR A 15 14.89 8.79 -8.67
C TYR A 15 15.50 8.28 -10.00
N SER A 16 14.80 8.44 -11.12
CA SER A 16 15.31 8.08 -12.45
C SER A 16 16.59 8.84 -12.78
N VAL A 17 16.62 10.15 -12.51
CA VAL A 17 17.80 10.99 -12.70
C VAL A 17 18.97 10.49 -11.87
N PHE A 18 18.75 10.11 -10.61
CA PHE A 18 19.79 9.56 -9.74
C PHE A 18 20.27 8.17 -10.16
N ALA A 19 19.38 7.33 -10.68
CA ALA A 19 19.75 6.04 -11.23
C ALA A 19 20.63 6.19 -12.49
N ARG A 20 20.26 7.10 -13.39
CA ARG A 20 21.08 7.45 -14.56
C ARG A 20 22.41 8.07 -14.16
N PHE A 21 22.43 8.93 -13.15
CA PHE A 21 23.68 9.45 -12.58
C PHE A 21 24.61 8.33 -12.10
N HIS A 22 24.07 7.32 -11.41
CA HIS A 22 24.85 6.16 -10.96
C HIS A 22 25.53 5.45 -12.13
N ILE A 23 24.79 5.11 -13.16
CA ILE A 23 25.29 4.38 -14.33
C ILE A 23 26.29 5.22 -15.11
N HIS A 24 25.96 6.46 -15.45
CA HIS A 24 26.80 7.33 -16.29
C HIS A 24 28.05 7.83 -15.55
N SER A 25 28.06 7.84 -14.22
CA SER A 25 29.27 8.16 -13.45
C SER A 25 30.27 7.01 -13.39
N GLY A 26 29.90 5.81 -13.86
CA GLY A 26 30.74 4.62 -13.81
C GLY A 26 31.05 4.12 -12.41
N TYR A 27 30.24 4.49 -11.40
CA TYR A 27 30.43 4.01 -10.03
C TYR A 27 30.09 2.52 -9.92
N LEU A 28 31.05 1.72 -9.48
CA LEU A 28 30.88 0.26 -9.31
C LEU A 28 29.92 -0.10 -8.18
N PHE A 29 29.89 0.73 -7.13
CA PHE A 29 29.08 0.49 -5.94
C PHE A 29 28.14 1.68 -5.70
N PHE A 30 26.90 1.39 -5.31
CA PHE A 30 25.89 2.42 -5.06
C PHE A 30 26.22 3.31 -3.86
N GLU A 31 27.10 2.87 -2.94
CA GLU A 31 27.63 3.68 -1.85
C GLU A 31 28.37 4.93 -2.35
N TYR A 32 29.08 4.83 -3.45
CA TYR A 32 29.74 5.99 -4.06
C TYR A 32 28.71 6.99 -4.58
N THR A 33 27.64 6.51 -5.19
CA THR A 33 26.53 7.35 -5.64
C THR A 33 25.84 8.03 -4.46
N LYS A 34 25.52 7.28 -3.37
CA LYS A 34 24.96 7.86 -2.15
C LYS A 34 25.88 8.95 -1.58
N ASN A 35 27.18 8.66 -1.52
CA ASN A 35 28.17 9.60 -1.05
C ASN A 35 28.30 10.83 -1.93
N ALA A 36 28.07 10.71 -3.23
CA ALA A 36 28.07 11.84 -4.16
C ALA A 36 26.81 12.68 -4.02
N LEU A 37 25.63 12.07 -3.88
CA LEU A 37 24.33 12.74 -3.91
C LEU A 37 23.88 13.30 -2.56
N PHE A 38 24.05 12.57 -1.46
CA PHE A 38 23.41 12.87 -0.17
C PHE A 38 24.37 13.36 0.91
N GLU A 39 23.87 14.22 1.79
CA GLU A 39 24.64 14.71 2.95
C GLU A 39 24.96 13.56 3.93
N ASN A 40 24.02 12.67 4.15
CA ASN A 40 24.18 11.52 5.04
C ASN A 40 24.40 10.25 4.23
N LYS A 41 25.53 9.57 4.49
CA LYS A 41 25.93 8.31 3.84
C LYS A 41 24.97 7.15 4.09
N GLU A 42 24.23 7.18 5.21
CA GLU A 42 23.22 6.16 5.54
C GLU A 42 21.86 6.40 4.86
N THR A 43 21.74 7.46 4.06
CA THR A 43 20.50 7.81 3.39
C THR A 43 20.11 6.74 2.39
N THR A 44 18.92 6.17 2.54
CA THR A 44 18.29 5.32 1.53
C THR A 44 17.50 6.20 0.57
N PRO A 45 17.69 6.08 -0.75
CA PRO A 45 16.93 6.84 -1.73
C PRO A 45 15.43 6.66 -1.57
N ILE A 46 14.69 7.75 -1.58
CA ILE A 46 13.23 7.73 -1.60
C ILE A 46 12.80 7.86 -3.05
N ILE A 47 12.17 6.80 -3.60
CA ILE A 47 11.82 6.75 -5.03
C ILE A 47 10.83 7.86 -5.41
N GLU A 48 9.81 8.09 -4.62
CA GLU A 48 8.69 8.99 -4.97
C GLU A 48 8.91 10.45 -4.54
N PHE A 49 9.94 10.73 -3.74
CA PHE A 49 10.20 12.06 -3.17
C PHE A 49 11.68 12.43 -3.25
N ILE A 50 12.11 13.36 -2.40
CA ILE A 50 13.48 13.86 -2.34
C ILE A 50 14.10 13.59 -0.97
N ASN A 51 15.37 13.21 -0.96
CA ASN A 51 16.21 13.12 0.23
C ASN A 51 17.04 14.41 0.40
N LYS A 52 17.72 14.53 1.52
CA LYS A 52 18.65 15.65 1.76
C LYS A 52 19.89 15.51 0.91
N LEU A 53 19.96 16.33 -0.14
CA LEU A 53 21.04 16.38 -1.12
C LEU A 53 22.21 17.22 -0.63
N LYS A 54 23.39 16.97 -1.15
CA LYS A 54 24.55 17.83 -0.95
C LYS A 54 24.36 19.18 -1.64
N PRO A 55 24.98 20.27 -1.12
CA PRO A 55 24.85 21.61 -1.69
C PRO A 55 25.26 21.71 -3.18
N ASP A 56 26.29 21.01 -3.60
CA ASP A 56 26.74 21.00 -4.99
C ASP A 56 25.76 20.26 -5.93
N ILE A 57 25.02 19.27 -5.44
CA ILE A 57 23.92 18.65 -6.18
C ILE A 57 22.74 19.62 -6.30
N VAL A 58 22.39 20.28 -5.20
CA VAL A 58 21.32 21.31 -5.20
C VAL A 58 21.64 22.40 -6.21
N GLU A 59 22.89 22.91 -6.22
CA GLU A 59 23.34 23.91 -7.17
C GLU A 59 23.18 23.46 -8.64
N VAL A 60 23.55 22.19 -8.95
CA VAL A 60 23.39 21.65 -10.29
C VAL A 60 21.91 21.49 -10.66
N LEU A 61 21.07 20.97 -9.75
CA LEU A 61 19.63 20.81 -9.97
C LEU A 61 18.94 22.15 -10.19
N THR A 62 19.34 23.17 -9.42
CA THR A 62 18.70 24.49 -9.46
C THR A 62 19.29 25.46 -10.46
N LYS A 63 20.19 24.98 -11.33
CA LYS A 63 20.78 25.81 -12.39
C LYS A 63 19.73 26.33 -13.39
N ASN A 64 18.72 25.54 -13.70
CA ASN A 64 17.70 25.88 -14.70
C ASN A 64 16.26 25.81 -14.14
N MET A 65 16.08 25.43 -12.88
CA MET A 65 14.79 25.33 -12.22
C MET A 65 14.94 25.56 -10.71
N THR A 66 13.91 25.95 -10.03
CA THR A 66 13.91 26.09 -8.57
C THR A 66 13.75 24.74 -7.86
N MET A 67 14.12 24.63 -6.58
CA MET A 67 13.81 23.43 -5.79
C MET A 67 12.32 23.16 -5.65
N GLU A 68 11.49 24.19 -5.71
CA GLU A 68 10.03 24.05 -5.75
C GLU A 68 9.59 23.34 -7.03
N GLU A 69 10.11 23.76 -8.19
CA GLU A 69 9.85 23.11 -9.47
C GLU A 69 10.37 21.66 -9.48
N VAL A 70 11.55 21.38 -8.90
CA VAL A 70 12.05 20.00 -8.73
C VAL A 70 11.05 19.15 -7.97
N VAL A 71 10.50 19.66 -6.87
CA VAL A 71 9.50 18.93 -6.07
C VAL A 71 8.18 18.77 -6.82
N LEU A 72 7.73 19.80 -7.52
CA LEU A 72 6.45 19.80 -8.22
C LEU A 72 6.47 19.02 -9.53
N GLU A 73 7.61 19.01 -10.24
CA GLU A 73 7.70 18.43 -11.60
C GLU A 73 8.39 17.06 -11.63
N HIS A 74 9.18 16.71 -10.58
CA HIS A 74 10.01 15.50 -10.58
C HIS A 74 9.78 14.57 -9.38
N THR A 75 8.76 14.85 -8.54
CA THR A 75 8.33 13.97 -7.45
C THR A 75 6.82 13.67 -7.52
N MET A 76 6.36 12.73 -6.69
CA MET A 76 4.94 12.40 -6.59
C MET A 76 4.16 13.32 -5.65
N PHE A 77 4.78 14.38 -5.12
CA PHE A 77 4.15 15.31 -4.18
C PHE A 77 2.85 15.92 -4.71
N PRO A 78 2.75 16.43 -5.97
CA PRO A 78 1.51 17.04 -6.46
C PRO A 78 0.33 16.08 -6.44
N PHE A 79 0.54 14.81 -6.77
CA PHE A 79 -0.49 13.78 -6.70
C PHE A 79 -0.95 13.55 -5.25
N TYR A 80 -0.03 13.27 -4.33
CA TYR A 80 -0.39 12.96 -2.95
C TYR A 80 -1.01 14.14 -2.19
N ALA A 81 -0.57 15.35 -2.49
CA ALA A 81 -1.07 16.57 -1.86
C ALA A 81 -2.27 17.19 -2.57
N ARG A 82 -2.78 16.57 -3.65
CA ARG A 82 -3.81 17.16 -4.53
C ARG A 82 -5.00 17.70 -3.74
N PHE A 83 -5.52 16.95 -2.79
CA PHE A 83 -6.71 17.30 -2.02
C PHE A 83 -6.43 17.71 -0.57
N TYR A 84 -5.17 18.00 -0.22
CA TYR A 84 -4.84 18.56 1.08
C TYR A 84 -5.36 20.00 1.19
N ASN A 85 -5.70 20.41 2.40
CA ASN A 85 -5.99 21.83 2.66
C ASN A 85 -4.75 22.70 2.42
N SER A 86 -4.95 24.00 2.20
CA SER A 86 -3.88 24.96 1.85
C SER A 86 -2.72 24.98 2.84
N LYS A 87 -3.02 24.84 4.13
CA LYS A 87 -1.99 24.82 5.19
C LYS A 87 -1.10 23.58 5.04
N LYS A 88 -1.72 22.39 4.96
CA LYS A 88 -1.00 21.11 4.83
C LYS A 88 -0.21 21.02 3.52
N LYS A 89 -0.74 21.60 2.41
CA LYS A 89 -0.01 21.69 1.13
C LYS A 89 1.25 22.54 1.28
N LYS A 90 1.13 23.75 1.82
CA LYS A 90 2.25 24.69 1.99
C LYS A 90 3.32 24.11 2.93
N GLU A 91 2.92 23.53 4.05
CA GLU A 91 3.82 22.89 5.00
C GLU A 91 4.56 21.70 4.37
N GLY A 92 3.84 20.86 3.63
CA GLY A 92 4.41 19.71 2.92
C GLY A 92 5.38 20.12 1.81
N LEU A 93 5.01 21.13 1.01
CA LEU A 93 5.89 21.66 -0.04
C LEU A 93 7.16 22.26 0.56
N LYS A 94 7.01 23.12 1.58
CA LYS A 94 8.15 23.72 2.29
C LYS A 94 9.09 22.64 2.88
N SER A 95 8.54 21.62 3.50
CA SER A 95 9.32 20.50 4.06
C SER A 95 10.13 19.78 2.98
N LEU A 96 9.54 19.51 1.82
CA LEU A 96 10.24 18.83 0.71
C LEU A 96 11.26 19.74 0.01
N VAL A 97 10.95 21.03 -0.17
CA VAL A 97 11.90 22.03 -0.72
C VAL A 97 13.12 22.16 0.21
N ASN A 98 12.92 22.13 1.52
CA ASN A 98 14.00 22.07 2.50
C ASN A 98 14.62 20.67 2.65
N MET A 99 14.14 19.69 1.91
CA MET A 99 14.60 18.30 1.95
C MET A 99 14.50 17.65 3.34
N GLU A 100 13.47 18.02 4.11
CA GLU A 100 13.15 17.47 5.43
C GLU A 100 12.43 16.11 5.26
N SER A 101 12.86 15.09 5.99
CA SER A 101 12.40 13.71 5.76
C SER A 101 11.02 13.36 6.33
N ASP A 102 10.43 14.21 7.16
CA ASP A 102 9.24 13.84 7.96
C ASP A 102 7.97 13.74 7.13
N PHE A 103 7.80 14.63 6.16
CA PHE A 103 6.64 14.60 5.27
C PHE A 103 6.64 13.33 4.41
N SER A 104 7.75 13.01 3.78
CA SER A 104 7.89 11.80 2.94
C SER A 104 7.69 10.52 3.76
N LYS A 105 8.15 10.48 5.02
CA LYS A 105 7.95 9.35 5.94
C LYS A 105 6.47 9.11 6.27
N SER A 106 5.66 10.14 6.37
CA SER A 106 4.23 10.01 6.67
C SER A 106 3.43 9.41 5.50
N LEU A 107 3.81 9.74 4.26
CA LEU A 107 3.10 9.30 3.04
C LEU A 107 3.48 7.90 2.61
N SER A 108 4.75 7.55 2.61
CA SER A 108 5.23 6.26 2.10
C SER A 108 4.74 5.06 2.91
N LYS A 109 4.26 5.24 4.15
CA LYS A 109 3.65 4.14 4.95
C LYS A 109 2.38 3.56 4.32
N LYS A 110 1.64 4.37 3.53
CA LYS A 110 0.32 3.99 2.99
C LYS A 110 0.38 3.13 1.72
N PHE A 111 1.51 3.11 1.02
CA PHE A 111 1.58 2.58 -0.36
C PHE A 111 2.77 1.64 -0.60
N ARG A 112 3.15 0.85 0.40
CA ARG A 112 4.28 -0.10 0.32
C ARG A 112 4.00 -1.25 -0.65
N GLY A 113 5.06 -1.76 -1.25
CA GLY A 113 5.04 -3.00 -2.02
C GLY A 113 4.61 -2.86 -3.47
N ARG A 114 4.46 -1.62 -3.99
CA ARG A 114 4.28 -1.38 -5.42
C ARG A 114 5.62 -1.42 -6.15
N CYS A 115 5.60 -1.87 -7.38
CA CYS A 115 6.72 -1.77 -8.30
C CYS A 115 6.65 -0.48 -9.11
N LEU A 116 7.81 -0.01 -9.61
CA LEU A 116 7.83 1.00 -10.65
C LEU A 116 7.26 0.40 -11.93
N LYS A 117 6.43 1.21 -12.61
CA LYS A 117 5.77 0.83 -13.85
C LYS A 117 6.37 1.52 -15.05
N TYR A 118 6.28 0.87 -16.18
CA TYR A 118 6.75 1.40 -17.44
C TYR A 118 5.81 1.09 -18.61
N CYS A 119 5.91 1.90 -19.66
CA CYS A 119 5.29 1.68 -20.96
C CYS A 119 6.37 1.30 -21.97
N PRO A 120 6.27 0.16 -22.67
CA PRO A 120 7.28 -0.26 -23.64
C PRO A 120 7.41 0.72 -24.83
N LEU A 121 6.32 1.37 -25.23
CA LEU A 121 6.35 2.35 -26.32
C LEU A 121 7.02 3.67 -25.89
N CYS A 122 6.74 4.17 -24.66
CA CYS A 122 7.50 5.31 -24.13
C CYS A 122 8.99 5.01 -24.07
N ALA A 123 9.37 3.80 -23.62
CA ALA A 123 10.77 3.39 -23.56
C ALA A 123 11.44 3.35 -24.95
N LYS A 124 10.70 2.87 -25.97
CA LYS A 124 11.19 2.87 -27.34
C LYS A 124 11.41 4.30 -27.86
N GLU A 125 10.45 5.18 -27.67
CA GLU A 125 10.56 6.59 -28.05
C GLU A 125 11.70 7.30 -27.30
N ASP A 126 11.90 7.01 -26.03
CA ASP A 126 13.00 7.56 -25.26
C ASP A 126 14.35 7.11 -25.79
N ARG A 127 14.52 5.82 -26.14
CA ARG A 127 15.75 5.32 -26.75
C ARG A 127 16.08 6.02 -28.06
N GLU A 128 15.06 6.29 -28.89
CA GLU A 128 15.21 7.04 -30.14
C GLU A 128 15.55 8.52 -29.90
N ARG A 129 14.95 9.15 -28.89
CA ARG A 129 15.03 10.59 -28.62
C ARG A 129 16.23 11.00 -27.76
N ILE A 130 16.54 10.22 -26.72
CA ILE A 130 17.54 10.55 -25.68
C ILE A 130 18.55 9.46 -25.42
N GLY A 131 18.44 8.32 -26.10
CA GLY A 131 19.41 7.21 -26.04
C GLY A 131 19.15 6.20 -24.90
N GLU A 132 18.21 6.43 -24.00
CA GLU A 132 17.89 5.56 -22.88
C GLU A 132 16.47 5.77 -22.35
N ALA A 133 15.84 4.74 -21.80
CA ALA A 133 14.53 4.83 -21.16
C ALA A 133 14.61 5.48 -19.77
N ILE A 134 13.52 6.18 -19.38
CA ILE A 134 13.41 6.85 -18.09
C ILE A 134 12.16 6.38 -17.31
N TRP A 135 12.17 6.58 -15.98
CA TRP A 135 10.99 6.36 -15.14
C TRP A 135 10.10 7.60 -15.14
N TYR A 136 8.93 7.50 -15.76
CA TYR A 136 7.91 8.56 -15.79
C TYR A 136 7.07 8.60 -14.52
N ARG A 137 6.82 9.78 -13.99
CA ARG A 137 5.93 9.99 -12.81
C ARG A 137 4.49 9.57 -13.09
N LYS A 138 3.95 9.91 -14.27
CA LYS A 138 2.58 9.58 -14.67
C LYS A 138 2.30 8.08 -14.65
N HIS A 139 3.31 7.25 -14.91
CA HIS A 139 3.18 5.80 -14.80
C HIS A 139 3.11 5.32 -13.35
N GLN A 140 3.62 6.10 -12.37
CA GLN A 140 3.65 5.70 -10.96
C GLN A 140 2.40 6.09 -10.19
N ILE A 141 1.47 6.81 -10.79
CA ILE A 141 0.22 7.22 -10.17
C ILE A 141 -0.62 5.98 -9.79
N ILE A 142 -1.09 5.95 -8.55
CA ILE A 142 -1.91 4.85 -8.04
C ILE A 142 -3.21 4.78 -8.87
N GLY A 143 -3.50 3.58 -9.39
CA GLY A 143 -4.67 3.35 -10.24
C GLY A 143 -4.45 3.59 -11.73
N VAL A 144 -3.30 4.13 -12.14
CA VAL A 144 -2.91 4.18 -13.57
C VAL A 144 -2.36 2.80 -13.96
N THR A 145 -3.06 2.10 -14.82
CA THR A 145 -2.73 0.75 -15.33
C THR A 145 -2.42 0.76 -16.81
N VAL A 146 -2.74 1.84 -17.49
CA VAL A 146 -2.56 2.06 -18.92
C VAL A 146 -1.77 3.34 -19.15
N CYS A 147 -0.85 3.33 -20.09
CA CYS A 147 -0.11 4.52 -20.48
C CYS A 147 -1.07 5.63 -20.99
N PRO A 148 -1.08 6.82 -20.38
CA PRO A 148 -1.97 7.89 -20.83
C PRO A 148 -1.70 8.38 -22.25
N ILE A 149 -0.48 8.15 -22.78
CA ILE A 149 -0.06 8.55 -24.13
C ILE A 149 -0.39 7.43 -25.13
N HIS A 150 0.12 6.22 -24.90
CA HIS A 150 0.09 5.13 -25.88
C HIS A 150 -1.13 4.20 -25.73
N LYS A 151 -1.94 4.35 -24.70
CA LYS A 151 -3.14 3.51 -24.45
C LYS A 151 -2.86 2.01 -24.33
N CYS A 152 -1.61 1.64 -24.14
CA CYS A 152 -1.20 0.26 -23.84
C CYS A 152 -1.04 0.05 -22.34
N LYS A 153 -1.17 -1.20 -21.89
CA LYS A 153 -0.97 -1.56 -20.48
C LYS A 153 0.44 -1.19 -20.00
N LEU A 154 0.53 -0.76 -18.74
CA LEU A 154 1.79 -0.57 -18.07
C LEU A 154 2.25 -1.89 -17.46
N TYR A 155 3.55 -2.14 -17.51
CA TYR A 155 4.19 -3.31 -16.94
C TYR A 155 4.86 -2.98 -15.61
N ASP A 156 4.78 -3.91 -14.67
CA ASP A 156 5.51 -3.81 -13.40
C ASP A 156 6.98 -4.21 -13.61
N SER A 157 7.90 -3.39 -13.11
CA SER A 157 9.31 -3.73 -13.03
C SER A 157 9.62 -4.52 -11.76
N LYS A 158 10.88 -4.94 -11.60
CA LYS A 158 11.37 -5.52 -10.34
C LYS A 158 11.73 -4.49 -9.28
N VAL A 159 11.67 -3.19 -9.61
CA VAL A 159 12.01 -2.10 -8.68
C VAL A 159 10.83 -1.84 -7.75
N ILE A 160 10.96 -2.29 -6.50
CA ILE A 160 9.91 -2.16 -5.48
C ILE A 160 10.02 -0.80 -4.79
N ILE A 161 8.93 -0.06 -4.74
CA ILE A 161 8.82 1.19 -3.98
C ILE A 161 8.71 0.85 -2.49
N SER A 162 9.85 0.83 -1.81
CA SER A 162 9.95 0.48 -0.40
C SER A 162 10.85 1.44 0.37
N ARG A 163 10.71 1.44 1.70
CA ARG A 163 11.56 2.22 2.61
C ARG A 163 12.78 1.47 3.12
N ASP A 164 12.67 0.16 3.21
CA ASP A 164 13.58 -0.65 4.03
C ASP A 164 14.61 -1.39 3.18
N ILE A 165 14.70 -1.06 1.90
CA ILE A 165 15.55 -1.78 0.99
C ILE A 165 16.79 -0.94 0.71
N ARG A 166 17.92 -1.58 0.73
CA ARG A 166 19.14 -1.16 0.06
C ARG A 166 18.88 -1.21 -1.45
N ILE A 167 18.06 -0.26 -1.94
CA ILE A 167 17.62 -0.22 -3.33
C ILE A 167 18.83 0.21 -4.14
N PRO A 168 19.36 -0.64 -5.03
CA PRO A 168 20.32 -0.20 -6.02
C PRO A 168 19.64 0.87 -6.90
N TYR A 169 20.42 1.77 -7.46
CA TYR A 169 19.94 2.71 -8.46
C TYR A 169 19.71 1.96 -9.77
N ILE A 170 18.48 1.51 -10.00
CA ILE A 170 18.10 0.75 -11.20
C ILE A 170 17.47 1.70 -12.20
N THR A 171 18.10 1.86 -13.35
CA THR A 171 17.53 2.66 -14.45
C THR A 171 16.37 1.93 -15.11
N ALA A 172 15.50 2.70 -15.77
CA ALA A 172 14.44 2.12 -16.59
C ALA A 172 15.04 1.26 -17.72
N GLU A 173 16.16 1.70 -18.29
CA GLU A 173 16.86 0.96 -19.35
C GLU A 173 17.30 -0.45 -18.95
N GLN A 174 17.70 -0.65 -17.68
CA GLN A 174 18.10 -1.96 -17.16
C GLN A 174 16.93 -2.94 -16.95
N GLU A 175 15.73 -2.41 -16.72
CA GLU A 175 14.55 -3.22 -16.33
C GLU A 175 13.55 -3.43 -17.47
N ILE A 176 13.55 -2.54 -18.48
CA ILE A 176 12.59 -2.60 -19.56
C ILE A 176 13.00 -3.62 -20.59
N SER A 177 12.30 -4.75 -20.61
CA SER A 177 12.39 -5.72 -21.70
C SER A 177 11.39 -5.39 -22.81
N GLU A 178 11.70 -5.78 -24.03
CA GLU A 178 10.72 -5.81 -25.12
C GLU A 178 9.65 -6.84 -24.79
N GLY A 179 8.40 -6.39 -24.69
CA GLY A 179 7.24 -7.22 -24.38
C GLY A 179 6.10 -7.04 -25.37
N GLU A 180 5.13 -7.92 -25.35
CA GLU A 180 3.92 -7.75 -26.13
C GLU A 180 3.20 -6.48 -25.73
N ILE A 181 2.72 -5.70 -26.72
CA ILE A 181 1.98 -4.48 -26.47
C ILE A 181 0.52 -4.83 -26.36
N GLU A 182 0.00 -4.84 -25.12
CA GLU A 182 -1.41 -5.08 -24.85
C GLU A 182 -2.16 -3.74 -24.73
N LYS A 183 -3.24 -3.58 -25.47
CA LYS A 183 -4.10 -2.40 -25.39
C LYS A 183 -4.95 -2.48 -24.11
N GLY A 184 -5.10 -1.37 -23.41
CA GLY A 184 -6.03 -1.26 -22.28
C GLY A 184 -7.51 -1.31 -22.75
N THR A 185 -8.39 -1.68 -21.85
CA THR A 185 -9.85 -1.53 -22.06
C THR A 185 -10.24 -0.05 -22.07
N ASP A 186 -11.39 0.28 -22.64
CA ASP A 186 -11.86 1.67 -22.70
C ASP A 186 -12.01 2.28 -21.31
N LEU A 187 -12.43 1.52 -20.31
CA LEU A 187 -12.53 1.97 -18.94
C LEU A 187 -11.13 2.26 -18.34
N GLU A 188 -10.16 1.35 -18.52
CA GLU A 188 -8.80 1.53 -18.05
C GLU A 188 -8.11 2.74 -18.69
N ILE A 189 -8.31 2.93 -19.99
CA ILE A 189 -7.77 4.07 -20.73
C ILE A 189 -8.34 5.39 -20.17
N ARG A 190 -9.67 5.52 -20.13
CA ARG A 190 -10.33 6.72 -19.62
C ARG A 190 -9.97 7.02 -18.16
N LEU A 191 -9.93 5.99 -17.32
CA LEU A 191 -9.57 6.15 -15.92
C LEU A 191 -8.10 6.54 -15.75
N SER A 192 -7.19 5.92 -16.48
CA SER A 192 -5.75 6.26 -16.44
C SER A 192 -5.50 7.69 -16.92
N GLU A 193 -6.17 8.13 -17.99
CA GLU A 193 -6.12 9.53 -18.46
C GLU A 193 -6.66 10.51 -17.40
N TYR A 194 -7.76 10.14 -16.76
CA TYR A 194 -8.35 10.95 -15.70
C TYR A 194 -7.42 11.10 -14.50
N LEU A 195 -6.92 9.97 -13.96
CA LEU A 195 -6.04 9.96 -12.80
C LEU A 195 -4.70 10.64 -13.09
N SER A 196 -4.16 10.49 -14.32
CA SER A 196 -2.90 11.10 -14.70
C SER A 196 -2.92 12.63 -14.64
N LYS A 197 -4.08 13.25 -14.83
CA LYS A 197 -4.23 14.71 -14.71
C LYS A 197 -4.18 15.22 -13.27
N LEU A 198 -4.35 14.33 -12.26
CA LEU A 198 -4.26 14.70 -10.85
C LEU A 198 -2.84 15.07 -10.40
N ILE A 199 -1.81 14.71 -11.17
CA ILE A 199 -0.42 15.09 -10.86
C ILE A 199 -0.01 16.47 -11.41
N ASN A 200 -0.92 17.19 -12.08
CA ASN A 200 -0.62 18.53 -12.58
C ASN A 200 0.05 19.36 -11.47
N PRO A 201 1.21 19.99 -11.73
CA PRO A 201 1.94 20.76 -10.74
C PRO A 201 1.19 21.99 -10.23
N GLU A 202 0.26 22.54 -11.01
CA GLU A 202 -0.57 23.64 -10.54
C GLU A 202 -1.40 23.22 -9.32
N MET A 203 -0.99 23.75 -8.17
CA MET A 203 -1.57 23.40 -6.87
C MET A 203 -2.72 24.34 -6.51
N TYR A 204 -3.81 24.26 -7.24
CA TYR A 204 -5.01 25.05 -6.93
C TYR A 204 -5.56 24.75 -5.52
N ASN A 205 -6.15 25.77 -4.93
CA ASN A 205 -6.85 25.62 -3.66
C ASN A 205 -8.26 25.07 -3.94
N ASN A 206 -8.43 23.77 -3.74
CA ASN A 206 -9.63 23.04 -4.16
C ASN A 206 -10.84 23.26 -3.23
N GLY A 207 -10.90 24.26 -2.39
CA GLY A 207 -12.08 24.50 -1.55
C GLY A 207 -12.57 23.25 -0.80
N ASN A 208 -13.87 23.02 -0.76
CA ASN A 208 -14.49 21.83 -0.17
C ASN A 208 -14.80 20.76 -1.23
N VAL A 209 -13.81 19.95 -1.57
CA VAL A 209 -13.94 18.87 -2.57
C VAL A 209 -15.05 17.88 -2.22
N ALA A 210 -15.18 17.51 -0.93
CA ALA A 210 -16.22 16.57 -0.49
C ALA A 210 -17.63 17.15 -0.67
N GLY A 211 -17.82 18.42 -0.33
CA GLY A 211 -19.09 19.10 -0.56
C GLY A 211 -19.42 19.22 -2.05
N PHE A 212 -18.40 19.43 -2.89
CA PHE A 212 -18.58 19.44 -4.34
C PHE A 212 -18.99 18.07 -4.88
N ILE A 213 -18.30 17.00 -4.50
CA ILE A 213 -18.65 15.62 -4.87
C ILE A 213 -20.06 15.26 -4.38
N GLU A 214 -20.41 15.64 -3.15
CA GLU A 214 -21.75 15.39 -2.60
C GLU A 214 -22.84 16.14 -3.38
N SER A 215 -22.56 17.35 -3.88
CA SER A 215 -23.51 18.11 -4.70
C SER A 215 -23.79 17.48 -6.07
N LYS A 216 -22.91 16.60 -6.55
CA LYS A 216 -23.05 15.89 -7.83
C LYS A 216 -23.69 14.50 -7.67
N ARG A 217 -23.91 14.05 -6.45
CA ARG A 217 -24.49 12.75 -6.14
C ARG A 217 -26.03 12.84 -6.19
N GLU A 218 -26.64 12.06 -7.07
CA GLU A 218 -28.10 12.08 -7.29
C GLU A 218 -28.87 11.30 -6.21
N THR A 219 -28.27 10.26 -5.62
CA THR A 219 -28.96 9.39 -4.65
C THR A 219 -28.60 9.72 -3.21
N GLY A 220 -29.63 9.92 -2.35
CA GLY A 220 -29.46 10.13 -0.90
C GLY A 220 -28.98 8.89 -0.14
N ASN A 221 -29.18 7.69 -0.69
CA ASN A 221 -28.83 6.42 -0.04
C ASN A 221 -27.37 6.04 -0.31
N LEU A 222 -26.55 6.02 0.76
CA LEU A 222 -25.13 5.70 0.69
C LEU A 222 -24.84 4.22 0.37
N ASP A 223 -25.72 3.31 0.76
CA ASP A 223 -25.51 1.88 0.53
C ASP A 223 -25.82 1.52 -0.93
N LEU A 224 -26.85 2.08 -1.51
CA LEU A 224 -27.12 1.96 -2.96
C LEU A 224 -25.96 2.54 -3.77
N PHE A 225 -25.57 3.78 -3.46
CA PHE A 225 -24.41 4.40 -4.12
C PHE A 225 -23.16 3.51 -4.05
N PHE A 226 -22.86 2.92 -2.89
CA PHE A 226 -21.68 2.07 -2.71
C PHE A 226 -21.77 0.79 -3.55
N ASN A 227 -22.93 0.15 -3.61
CA ASN A 227 -23.13 -1.07 -4.40
C ASN A 227 -22.96 -0.78 -5.90
N ASP A 228 -23.56 0.30 -6.40
CA ASP A 228 -23.45 0.71 -7.81
C ASP A 228 -22.01 1.10 -8.15
N PHE A 229 -21.32 1.81 -7.26
CA PHE A 229 -19.90 2.15 -7.39
C PHE A 229 -19.02 0.89 -7.46
N CYS A 230 -19.25 -0.10 -6.60
CA CYS A 230 -18.51 -1.36 -6.63
C CYS A 230 -18.77 -2.13 -7.93
N SER A 231 -20.02 -2.23 -8.37
CA SER A 231 -20.39 -2.90 -9.63
C SER A 231 -19.76 -2.24 -10.86
N PHE A 232 -19.67 -0.91 -10.85
CA PHE A 232 -19.01 -0.15 -11.94
C PHE A 232 -17.54 -0.55 -12.10
N TYR A 233 -16.83 -0.76 -10.99
CA TYR A 233 -15.40 -1.11 -10.99
C TYR A 233 -15.12 -2.61 -10.89
N GLU A 234 -16.12 -3.48 -10.86
CA GLU A 234 -15.95 -4.93 -10.65
C GLU A 234 -14.95 -5.55 -11.64
N LYS A 235 -15.06 -5.20 -12.92
CA LYS A 235 -14.17 -5.71 -13.98
C LYS A 235 -12.76 -5.14 -13.94
N SER A 236 -12.52 -4.11 -13.16
CA SER A 236 -11.18 -3.46 -13.03
C SER A 236 -10.33 -4.08 -11.92
N GLY A 237 -10.82 -5.12 -11.23
CA GLY A 237 -10.09 -5.79 -10.14
C GLY A 237 -9.92 -4.98 -8.86
N TYR A 238 -10.57 -3.82 -8.74
CA TYR A 238 -10.52 -3.01 -7.52
C TYR A 238 -11.47 -3.54 -6.46
N THR A 239 -10.98 -3.65 -5.23
CA THR A 239 -11.79 -3.96 -4.06
C THR A 239 -11.89 -2.73 -3.16
N PHE A 240 -13.10 -2.41 -2.70
CA PHE A 240 -13.36 -1.22 -1.91
C PHE A 240 -13.98 -1.55 -0.56
N TYR A 241 -13.59 -0.77 0.44
CA TYR A 241 -14.23 -0.80 1.75
C TYR A 241 -15.23 0.36 1.85
N SER A 242 -16.48 0.09 2.19
CA SER A 242 -17.54 1.11 2.31
C SER A 242 -17.14 2.28 3.19
N ASN A 243 -16.45 2.03 4.30
CA ASN A 243 -15.93 3.07 5.18
C ASN A 243 -14.92 4.01 4.52
N ALA A 244 -14.12 3.53 3.56
CA ALA A 244 -13.17 4.37 2.84
C ALA A 244 -13.87 5.36 1.92
N ILE A 245 -14.87 4.89 1.17
CA ILE A 245 -15.70 5.72 0.28
C ILE A 245 -16.56 6.70 1.10
N ARG A 246 -17.20 6.24 2.18
CA ARG A 246 -17.94 7.13 3.09
C ARG A 246 -17.06 8.26 3.67
N LYS A 247 -15.79 7.97 3.99
CA LYS A 247 -14.85 9.01 4.43
C LYS A 247 -14.52 10.02 3.34
N VAL A 248 -14.44 9.61 2.07
CA VAL A 248 -14.27 10.52 0.93
C VAL A 248 -15.47 11.47 0.85
N LEU A 249 -16.68 10.93 0.83
CA LEU A 249 -17.93 11.70 0.73
C LEU A 249 -18.13 12.67 1.91
N ASN A 250 -17.66 12.29 3.10
CA ASN A 250 -17.74 13.13 4.31
C ASN A 250 -16.53 14.09 4.50
N GLY A 251 -15.61 14.17 3.53
CA GLY A 251 -14.43 15.02 3.61
C GLY A 251 -13.38 14.63 4.66
N ASN A 252 -13.43 13.39 5.14
CA ASN A 252 -12.49 12.84 6.14
C ASN A 252 -11.39 11.97 5.51
N ASN A 253 -11.27 11.98 4.19
CA ASN A 253 -10.25 11.27 3.45
C ASN A 253 -9.75 12.15 2.30
N ASP A 254 -8.45 12.44 2.30
CA ASP A 254 -7.76 13.26 1.32
C ASP A 254 -6.95 12.41 0.30
N ASN A 255 -7.24 11.10 0.20
CA ASN A 255 -6.58 10.20 -0.73
C ASN A 255 -6.96 10.51 -2.18
N PRO A 256 -6.02 10.97 -3.03
CA PRO A 256 -6.32 11.40 -4.38
C PRO A 256 -6.82 10.26 -5.28
N PHE A 257 -6.38 9.03 -5.06
CA PHE A 257 -6.86 7.87 -5.80
C PHE A 257 -8.35 7.62 -5.54
N LEU A 258 -8.75 7.55 -4.26
CA LEU A 258 -10.16 7.28 -3.91
C LEU A 258 -11.07 8.44 -4.33
N ILE A 259 -10.63 9.69 -4.14
CA ILE A 259 -11.37 10.88 -4.59
C ILE A 259 -11.49 10.86 -6.11
N GLY A 260 -10.42 10.55 -6.83
CA GLY A 260 -10.41 10.42 -8.29
C GLY A 260 -11.37 9.36 -8.80
N LEU A 261 -11.42 8.18 -8.16
CA LEU A 261 -12.35 7.10 -8.52
C LEU A 261 -13.82 7.53 -8.31
N VAL A 262 -14.13 8.14 -7.16
CA VAL A 262 -15.51 8.60 -6.88
C VAL A 262 -15.93 9.69 -7.88
N ALA A 263 -15.04 10.63 -8.17
CA ALA A 263 -15.32 11.70 -9.11
C ALA A 263 -15.45 11.19 -10.56
N PHE A 264 -14.61 10.23 -10.96
CA PHE A 264 -14.74 9.59 -12.27
C PHE A 264 -16.05 8.82 -12.41
N TYR A 265 -16.47 8.06 -11.40
CA TYR A 265 -17.75 7.37 -11.37
C TYR A 265 -18.94 8.31 -11.49
N LEU A 266 -18.87 9.50 -10.87
CA LEU A 266 -19.89 10.53 -10.95
C LEU A 266 -19.80 11.40 -12.22
N ASP A 267 -18.95 11.03 -13.16
CA ASP A 267 -18.68 11.76 -14.42
C ASP A 267 -18.30 13.23 -14.19
N ILE A 268 -17.61 13.51 -13.08
CA ILE A 268 -17.12 14.86 -12.78
C ILE A 268 -15.89 15.15 -13.64
N PRO A 269 -15.89 16.19 -14.48
CA PRO A 269 -14.71 16.54 -15.27
C PRO A 269 -13.51 16.84 -14.36
N VAL A 270 -12.32 16.32 -14.71
CA VAL A 270 -11.13 16.50 -13.88
C VAL A 270 -10.80 17.98 -13.64
N ASN A 271 -11.03 18.85 -14.63
CA ASN A 271 -10.79 20.29 -14.50
C ASN A 271 -11.71 20.94 -13.46
N GLU A 272 -12.96 20.47 -13.33
CA GLU A 272 -13.85 20.89 -12.27
C GLU A 272 -13.37 20.35 -10.91
N LEU A 273 -12.93 19.09 -10.86
CA LEU A 273 -12.46 18.48 -9.64
C LEU A 273 -11.19 19.15 -9.07
N ILE A 274 -10.25 19.56 -9.92
CA ILE A 274 -8.98 20.19 -9.50
C ILE A 274 -9.06 21.72 -9.46
N GLY A 275 -10.11 22.32 -10.01
CA GLY A 275 -10.28 23.76 -10.05
C GLY A 275 -10.53 24.41 -8.70
N SER A 276 -10.43 25.75 -8.65
CA SER A 276 -10.79 26.51 -7.46
C SER A 276 -12.31 26.69 -7.42
N TYR A 277 -13.00 25.96 -6.52
CA TYR A 277 -14.43 26.17 -6.30
C TYR A 277 -14.65 27.48 -5.55
N LYS A 278 -15.00 28.51 -6.24
CA LYS A 278 -15.46 29.77 -5.65
C LYS A 278 -16.91 29.66 -5.12
N GLY A 279 -17.56 28.54 -5.34
CA GLY A 279 -18.90 28.25 -4.86
C GLY A 279 -18.87 27.76 -3.42
N VAL A 280 -19.51 28.50 -2.55
CA VAL A 280 -19.73 28.19 -1.14
C VAL A 280 -20.72 27.05 -1.05
N CYS A 281 -20.26 25.77 -1.08
CA CYS A 281 -20.91 24.80 -0.24
C CYS A 281 -20.21 24.88 1.13
N LYS A 282 -20.64 25.81 1.97
CA LYS A 282 -20.67 25.55 3.40
C LYS A 282 -21.55 24.31 3.52
N LEU A 283 -20.94 23.11 3.55
CA LEU A 283 -21.55 22.07 4.35
C LEU A 283 -21.71 22.75 5.71
N GLU A 284 -22.92 23.25 5.99
CA GLU A 284 -23.33 23.37 7.36
C GLU A 284 -22.93 22.00 7.90
N ARG A 285 -21.91 22.00 8.77
CA ARG A 285 -21.70 20.84 9.63
C ARG A 285 -23.06 20.72 10.28
N LYS A 286 -23.93 19.83 9.70
CA LYS A 286 -25.12 19.41 10.39
C LYS A 286 -24.56 19.07 11.72
N LYS A 287 -24.80 19.95 12.73
CA LYS A 287 -24.47 19.66 14.12
C LYS A 287 -24.79 18.22 14.21
N ARG A 288 -23.77 17.36 14.50
CA ARG A 288 -24.06 15.95 14.73
C ARG A 288 -25.31 16.01 15.60
N VAL A 289 -26.47 15.88 14.98
CA VAL A 289 -27.61 15.37 15.69
C VAL A 289 -26.97 14.07 16.14
N LEU A 290 -26.66 14.01 17.42
CA LEU A 290 -26.47 12.76 18.10
C LEU A 290 -27.80 12.06 17.86
N ILE A 291 -27.99 11.54 16.63
CA ILE A 291 -28.85 10.40 16.45
C ILE A 291 -28.21 9.45 17.43
N ASP A 292 -28.90 9.27 18.56
CA ASP A 292 -28.54 8.23 19.51
C ASP A 292 -28.14 7.04 18.63
N LYS A 293 -26.83 6.83 18.51
CA LYS A 293 -26.35 5.65 17.83
C LYS A 293 -27.10 4.57 18.56
N PRO A 294 -27.99 3.82 17.92
CA PRO A 294 -28.63 2.71 18.61
C PRO A 294 -27.45 2.02 19.24
N LYS A 295 -27.39 2.06 20.59
CA LYS A 295 -26.19 1.70 21.33
C LYS A 295 -25.78 0.40 20.72
N CYS A 296 -24.68 0.36 19.93
CA CYS A 296 -24.22 -0.82 19.17
C CYS A 296 -24.18 -2.07 20.08
N ARG A 297 -24.03 -1.81 21.36
CA ARG A 297 -24.08 -2.76 22.44
C ARG A 297 -25.40 -3.52 22.55
N ASN A 298 -26.56 -2.90 22.29
CA ASN A 298 -27.86 -3.60 22.34
C ASN A 298 -28.07 -4.43 21.06
N TYR A 299 -27.69 -3.92 19.88
CA TYR A 299 -27.83 -4.68 18.65
C TYR A 299 -27.11 -6.03 18.72
N TRP A 300 -25.86 -6.06 19.20
CA TRP A 300 -25.09 -7.29 19.31
C TRP A 300 -25.57 -8.18 20.45
N LYS A 301 -26.10 -7.61 21.54
CA LYS A 301 -26.77 -8.38 22.62
C LYS A 301 -28.00 -9.16 22.13
N ASP A 302 -28.78 -8.53 21.26
CA ASP A 302 -29.99 -9.18 20.70
C ASP A 302 -29.61 -10.33 19.75
N LYS A 303 -28.39 -10.28 19.18
CA LYS A 303 -27.83 -11.29 18.27
C LYS A 303 -27.05 -12.42 18.95
N ASP A 304 -26.87 -12.37 20.26
CA ASP A 304 -26.01 -13.28 21.01
C ASP A 304 -26.41 -14.76 20.81
N ASN A 305 -27.68 -15.08 20.81
CA ASN A 305 -28.16 -16.44 20.57
C ASN A 305 -27.96 -16.88 19.10
N ASP A 306 -28.09 -15.97 18.15
CA ASP A 306 -27.96 -16.29 16.72
C ASP A 306 -26.53 -16.72 16.39
N PHE A 307 -25.53 -16.08 17.01
CA PHE A 307 -24.13 -16.37 16.77
C PHE A 307 -23.57 -17.51 17.61
N LEU A 308 -24.18 -17.81 18.77
CA LEU A 308 -23.72 -18.88 19.67
C LEU A 308 -23.59 -20.22 18.93
N GLY A 309 -24.55 -20.58 18.09
CA GLY A 309 -24.54 -21.82 17.31
C GLY A 309 -23.51 -21.85 16.16
N LEU A 310 -22.96 -20.70 15.78
CA LEU A 310 -21.98 -20.60 14.69
C LEU A 310 -20.53 -20.62 15.18
N LEU A 311 -20.30 -20.47 16.48
CA LEU A 311 -18.96 -20.35 17.07
C LEU A 311 -18.10 -21.58 16.82
N ASP A 312 -18.66 -22.80 16.97
CA ASP A 312 -17.90 -24.05 16.75
C ASP A 312 -17.41 -24.19 15.33
N GLY A 313 -18.23 -23.75 14.35
CA GLY A 313 -17.81 -23.74 12.94
C GLY A 313 -16.65 -22.79 12.70
N ALA A 314 -16.71 -21.59 13.28
CA ALA A 314 -15.65 -20.60 13.17
C ALA A 314 -14.36 -21.06 13.88
N ILE A 315 -14.46 -21.67 15.06
CA ILE A 315 -13.33 -22.21 15.81
C ILE A 315 -12.65 -23.33 15.03
N ARG A 316 -13.42 -24.32 14.53
CA ARG A 316 -12.89 -25.41 13.69
C ARG A 316 -12.19 -24.89 12.42
N GLY A 317 -12.70 -23.80 11.84
CA GLY A 317 -12.02 -23.15 10.71
C GLY A 317 -10.63 -22.58 11.06
N LEU A 318 -10.46 -22.11 12.31
CA LEU A 318 -9.18 -21.59 12.81
C LEU A 318 -8.23 -22.70 13.30
N GLU A 319 -8.78 -23.83 13.77
CA GLU A 319 -7.97 -24.97 14.18
C GLU A 319 -7.07 -25.46 13.04
N GLY A 320 -7.57 -25.38 11.81
CA GLY A 320 -6.89 -25.94 10.67
C GLY A 320 -6.86 -27.48 10.70
N ASN A 321 -6.08 -28.07 9.84
CA ASN A 321 -5.83 -29.52 9.80
C ASN A 321 -4.42 -29.81 9.29
N LYS A 322 -4.10 -31.08 9.04
CA LYS A 322 -2.78 -31.46 8.49
C LYS A 322 -2.44 -30.75 7.17
N GLU A 323 -3.43 -30.27 6.41
CA GLU A 323 -3.22 -29.58 5.13
C GLU A 323 -3.31 -28.05 5.24
N THR A 324 -4.29 -27.56 6.02
CA THR A 324 -4.54 -26.14 6.17
C THR A 324 -3.80 -25.58 7.38
N LYS A 325 -3.06 -24.49 7.15
CA LYS A 325 -2.29 -23.83 8.21
C LYS A 325 -3.23 -23.34 9.32
N PRO A 326 -2.99 -23.69 10.60
CA PRO A 326 -3.80 -23.20 11.70
C PRO A 326 -3.66 -21.68 11.89
N GLU A 327 -4.76 -21.04 12.26
CA GLU A 327 -4.79 -19.66 12.75
C GLU A 327 -5.02 -19.65 14.27
N ARG A 328 -4.63 -18.54 14.92
CA ARG A 328 -4.80 -18.42 16.36
C ARG A 328 -6.29 -18.34 16.74
N ILE A 329 -6.72 -19.21 17.63
CA ILE A 329 -8.08 -19.19 18.21
C ILE A 329 -8.12 -18.08 19.25
N CYS A 330 -8.67 -16.95 18.87
CA CYS A 330 -8.84 -15.78 19.71
C CYS A 330 -10.10 -15.01 19.29
N VAL A 331 -10.60 -14.11 20.13
CA VAL A 331 -11.82 -13.35 19.86
C VAL A 331 -11.79 -12.68 18.48
N SER A 332 -10.67 -12.04 18.11
CA SER A 332 -10.57 -11.37 16.82
C SER A 332 -10.46 -12.33 15.62
N GLY A 333 -9.92 -13.53 15.82
CA GLY A 333 -9.90 -14.59 14.81
C GLY A 333 -11.30 -15.11 14.54
N ILE A 334 -12.06 -15.37 15.61
CA ILE A 334 -13.45 -15.84 15.55
C ILE A 334 -14.35 -14.78 14.92
N GLU A 335 -14.21 -13.49 15.29
CA GLU A 335 -14.92 -12.38 14.64
C GLU A 335 -14.69 -12.36 13.13
N ARG A 336 -13.46 -12.57 12.71
CA ARG A 336 -13.10 -12.64 11.28
C ARG A 336 -13.72 -13.86 10.60
N GLY A 337 -13.65 -15.02 11.22
CA GLY A 337 -14.26 -16.26 10.69
C GLY A 337 -15.77 -16.16 10.52
N LEU A 338 -16.44 -15.38 11.39
CA LEU A 338 -17.87 -15.10 11.31
C LEU A 338 -18.23 -13.88 10.44
N GLY A 339 -17.26 -13.18 9.86
CA GLY A 339 -17.51 -11.94 9.12
C GLY A 339 -17.98 -10.77 9.99
N LEU A 340 -17.73 -10.80 11.29
CA LEU A 340 -18.16 -9.79 12.24
C LEU A 340 -17.18 -8.61 12.32
N PRO A 341 -17.67 -7.37 12.55
CA PRO A 341 -16.82 -6.24 12.87
C PRO A 341 -16.03 -6.47 14.16
N LYS A 342 -14.81 -5.98 14.22
CA LYS A 342 -13.93 -6.08 15.39
C LYS A 342 -14.60 -5.50 16.65
N GLY A 343 -14.66 -6.29 17.70
CA GLY A 343 -15.25 -5.95 19.01
C GLY A 343 -16.74 -6.26 19.13
N SER A 344 -17.38 -6.85 18.11
CA SER A 344 -18.79 -7.24 18.14
C SER A 344 -19.08 -8.30 19.19
N LEU A 345 -18.26 -9.36 19.24
CA LEU A 345 -18.40 -10.47 20.19
C LEU A 345 -18.28 -10.01 21.64
N ARG A 346 -17.49 -8.97 21.93
CA ARG A 346 -17.36 -8.41 23.29
C ARG A 346 -18.66 -7.84 23.87
N SER A 347 -19.68 -7.64 23.04
CA SER A 347 -20.99 -7.18 23.44
C SER A 347 -22.02 -8.31 23.50
N MET A 348 -21.63 -9.56 23.25
CA MET A 348 -22.41 -10.77 23.27
C MET A 348 -21.97 -11.62 24.47
N ASP A 349 -22.71 -11.52 25.57
CA ASP A 349 -22.25 -12.08 26.85
C ASP A 349 -22.15 -13.62 26.79
N LYS A 350 -23.11 -14.33 26.19
CA LYS A 350 -23.12 -15.80 26.07
C LYS A 350 -22.01 -16.29 25.09
N CYS A 351 -21.85 -15.60 23.98
CA CYS A 351 -20.77 -15.89 23.04
C CYS A 351 -19.40 -15.70 23.69
N MET A 352 -19.21 -14.63 24.47
CA MET A 352 -17.96 -14.39 25.18
C MET A 352 -17.67 -15.43 26.24
N ASP A 353 -18.68 -15.83 27.05
CA ASP A 353 -18.52 -16.89 28.03
C ASP A 353 -18.09 -18.22 27.37
N TYR A 354 -18.68 -18.55 26.23
CA TYR A 354 -18.29 -19.71 25.46
C TYR A 354 -16.86 -19.61 24.89
N ILE A 355 -16.49 -18.49 24.32
CA ILE A 355 -15.22 -18.25 23.66
C ILE A 355 -14.07 -18.20 24.68
N ASN A 356 -14.27 -17.62 25.86
CA ASN A 356 -13.23 -17.48 26.88
C ASN A 356 -12.61 -18.83 27.27
N ASN A 357 -13.38 -19.92 27.24
CA ASN A 357 -12.92 -21.27 27.51
C ASN A 357 -12.26 -21.96 26.29
N LYS A 358 -12.33 -21.35 25.12
CA LYS A 358 -11.81 -21.90 23.84
C LYS A 358 -10.64 -21.12 23.28
N CYS A 359 -10.44 -19.86 23.72
CA CYS A 359 -9.29 -19.06 23.28
C CYS A 359 -7.99 -19.69 23.78
N GLU A 360 -7.03 -19.76 22.87
CA GLU A 360 -5.70 -20.30 23.18
C GLU A 360 -4.67 -19.18 23.45
N ASP A 361 -3.68 -19.51 24.25
CA ASP A 361 -2.50 -18.67 24.43
C ASP A 361 -1.57 -18.72 23.22
N MET A 362 -0.45 -17.98 23.27
CA MET A 362 0.52 -17.96 22.17
C MET A 362 1.32 -19.25 22.08
N GLU A 363 1.56 -19.90 23.19
CA GLU A 363 2.37 -21.13 23.24
C GLU A 363 1.61 -22.29 22.59
N THR A 364 0.33 -22.46 22.91
CA THR A 364 -0.55 -23.45 22.28
C THR A 364 -0.70 -23.21 20.78
N TYR A 365 -0.87 -21.93 20.37
CA TYR A 365 -0.91 -21.60 18.94
C TYR A 365 0.39 -21.93 18.22
N HIS A 366 1.55 -21.58 18.81
CA HIS A 366 2.84 -21.90 18.24
C HIS A 366 3.07 -23.43 18.17
N ALA A 367 2.62 -24.17 19.18
CA ALA A 367 2.69 -25.62 19.18
C ALA A 367 1.93 -26.24 18.00
N ARG A 368 0.71 -25.78 17.73
CA ARG A 368 -0.08 -26.22 16.56
C ARG A 368 0.59 -25.86 15.24
N LEU A 369 1.23 -24.67 15.17
CA LEU A 369 2.02 -24.27 13.99
C LEU A 369 3.22 -25.19 13.76
N VAL A 370 3.93 -25.59 14.82
CA VAL A 370 5.08 -26.53 14.75
C VAL A 370 4.61 -27.89 14.19
N ILE A 371 3.53 -28.45 14.75
CA ILE A 371 2.99 -29.75 14.31
C ILE A 371 2.55 -29.66 12.83
N TRP A 372 1.83 -28.60 12.46
CA TRP A 372 1.44 -28.40 11.06
C TRP A 372 2.66 -28.29 10.13
N ALA A 373 3.71 -27.59 10.54
CA ALA A 373 4.93 -27.45 9.75
C ALA A 373 5.66 -28.78 9.57
N ILE A 374 5.69 -29.65 10.58
CA ILE A 374 6.22 -31.01 10.48
C ILE A 374 5.48 -31.80 9.39
N HIS A 375 4.15 -31.82 9.43
CA HIS A 375 3.34 -32.48 8.41
C HIS A 375 3.54 -31.89 7.01
N LYS A 376 3.66 -30.55 6.90
CA LYS A 376 3.94 -29.87 5.63
C LYS A 376 5.30 -30.29 5.06
N LEU A 377 6.36 -30.21 5.87
CA LEU A 377 7.71 -30.56 5.43
C LEU A 377 7.82 -32.03 5.03
N ASN A 378 7.17 -32.92 5.79
CA ASN A 378 7.11 -34.33 5.48
C ASN A 378 6.45 -34.59 4.11
N ARG A 379 5.32 -33.95 3.81
CA ARG A 379 4.68 -34.05 2.49
C ARG A 379 5.54 -33.50 1.34
N GLU A 380 6.32 -32.45 1.63
CA GLU A 380 7.23 -31.86 0.65
C GLU A 380 8.53 -32.66 0.49
N GLY A 381 8.73 -33.77 1.24
CA GLY A 381 9.94 -34.55 1.23
C GLY A 381 11.18 -33.78 1.71
N LYS A 382 10.99 -32.77 2.54
CA LYS A 382 12.06 -31.92 3.06
C LYS A 382 12.53 -32.40 4.42
N GLN A 383 13.82 -32.15 4.71
CA GLN A 383 14.37 -32.41 6.04
C GLN A 383 13.61 -31.61 7.11
N ILE A 384 13.26 -32.27 8.21
CA ILE A 384 12.50 -31.63 9.29
C ILE A 384 13.49 -31.15 10.35
N THR A 385 13.88 -29.89 10.23
CA THR A 385 14.74 -29.17 11.17
C THR A 385 14.03 -27.95 11.73
N TRP A 386 14.51 -27.44 12.88
CA TRP A 386 13.94 -26.18 13.41
C TRP A 386 14.04 -25.02 12.39
N ALA A 387 15.12 -24.94 11.66
CA ALA A 387 15.30 -23.91 10.64
C ALA A 387 14.22 -23.98 9.56
N GLN A 388 13.92 -25.19 9.05
CA GLN A 388 12.86 -25.38 8.04
C GLN A 388 11.46 -25.16 8.62
N ILE A 389 11.19 -25.59 9.85
CA ILE A 389 9.95 -25.28 10.57
C ILE A 389 9.79 -23.77 10.67
N ASN A 390 10.82 -23.05 11.10
CA ASN A 390 10.74 -21.60 11.27
C ASN A 390 10.51 -20.85 9.96
N VAL A 391 11.09 -21.31 8.86
CA VAL A 391 10.79 -20.78 7.52
C VAL A 391 9.31 -20.94 7.17
N ALA A 392 8.68 -22.06 7.57
CA ALA A 392 7.26 -22.31 7.26
C ALA A 392 6.30 -21.48 8.13
N VAL A 393 6.66 -21.20 9.39
CA VAL A 393 5.71 -20.61 10.38
C VAL A 393 6.12 -19.26 10.92
N ASN A 394 7.38 -18.86 10.82
CA ASN A 394 7.94 -17.57 11.29
C ASN A 394 7.74 -17.32 12.80
N ILE A 395 8.16 -18.28 13.63
CA ILE A 395 8.17 -18.14 15.09
C ILE A 395 9.49 -17.49 15.50
N MET A 396 9.46 -16.41 16.30
CA MET A 396 10.69 -15.80 16.81
C MET A 396 11.51 -16.79 17.64
N TYR A 397 12.84 -16.75 17.48
CA TYR A 397 13.74 -17.72 18.12
C TYR A 397 13.58 -17.80 19.65
N VAL A 398 13.25 -16.70 20.30
CA VAL A 398 12.98 -16.65 21.76
C VAL A 398 11.86 -17.60 22.20
N TYR A 399 10.93 -17.93 21.31
CA TYR A 399 9.82 -18.86 21.61
C TYR A 399 10.09 -20.30 21.16
N ARG A 400 11.30 -20.62 20.68
CA ARG A 400 11.63 -21.97 20.19
C ARG A 400 11.35 -23.04 21.24
N GLU A 401 11.96 -22.89 22.41
CA GLU A 401 11.90 -23.91 23.48
C GLU A 401 10.48 -24.09 24.01
N THR A 402 9.78 -23.00 24.33
CA THR A 402 8.40 -23.06 24.82
C THR A 402 7.45 -23.64 23.78
N SER A 403 7.63 -23.30 22.49
CA SER A 403 6.80 -23.85 21.40
C SER A 403 7.02 -25.33 21.17
N LEU A 404 8.27 -25.81 21.23
CA LEU A 404 8.63 -27.24 21.08
C LEU A 404 8.14 -28.06 22.28
N ASN A 405 8.32 -27.57 23.50
CA ASN A 405 7.84 -28.25 24.70
C ASN A 405 6.32 -28.34 24.71
N LYS A 406 5.62 -27.27 24.34
CA LYS A 406 4.17 -27.29 24.26
C LYS A 406 3.66 -28.16 23.09
N ALA A 407 4.38 -28.22 21.98
CA ALA A 407 4.07 -29.13 20.88
C ALA A 407 4.22 -30.60 21.32
N LEU A 408 5.22 -30.93 22.15
CA LEU A 408 5.43 -32.28 22.70
C LEU A 408 4.23 -32.73 23.55
N GLU A 409 3.61 -31.81 24.31
CA GLU A 409 2.45 -32.11 25.14
C GLU A 409 1.19 -32.47 24.33
N ILE A 410 0.98 -31.82 23.19
CA ILE A 410 -0.27 -31.92 22.41
C ILE A 410 -0.15 -32.78 21.13
N ALA A 411 1.05 -33.15 20.73
CA ALA A 411 1.31 -33.90 19.50
C ALA A 411 0.89 -35.37 19.60
N GLU A 412 0.60 -35.99 18.45
CA GLU A 412 0.45 -37.43 18.29
C GLU A 412 1.81 -38.12 18.48
N GLU A 413 1.83 -39.42 18.83
CA GLU A 413 3.07 -40.13 19.15
C GLU A 413 4.12 -40.10 18.04
N GLU A 414 3.70 -40.12 16.77
CA GLU A 414 4.61 -40.04 15.61
C GLU A 414 5.35 -38.70 15.56
N ASP A 415 4.62 -37.61 15.83
CA ASP A 415 5.18 -36.27 15.82
C ASP A 415 6.07 -36.00 17.04
N LYS A 416 5.76 -36.59 18.21
CA LYS A 416 6.57 -36.48 19.42
C LYS A 416 8.00 -36.94 19.20
N ILE A 417 8.20 -38.07 18.52
CA ILE A 417 9.55 -38.59 18.20
C ILE A 417 10.34 -37.57 17.38
N ILE A 418 9.68 -36.91 16.39
CA ILE A 418 10.33 -35.90 15.57
C ILE A 418 10.69 -34.66 16.40
N ILE A 419 9.77 -34.19 17.24
CA ILE A 419 9.96 -33.01 18.09
C ILE A 419 11.10 -33.27 19.10
N GLU A 420 11.15 -34.48 19.73
CA GLU A 420 12.23 -34.83 20.63
C GLU A 420 13.61 -34.81 19.95
N ASN A 421 13.67 -35.31 18.72
CA ASN A 421 14.93 -35.31 17.97
C ASN A 421 15.39 -33.86 17.69
N ILE A 422 14.47 -32.96 17.35
CA ILE A 422 14.76 -31.52 17.17
C ILE A 422 15.23 -30.85 18.46
N ILE A 423 14.64 -31.22 19.61
CA ILE A 423 15.04 -30.71 20.93
C ILE A 423 16.46 -31.20 21.30
N LYS A 424 16.75 -32.47 21.06
CA LYS A 424 18.05 -33.09 21.32
C LYS A 424 19.15 -32.68 20.34
N GLY A 425 18.81 -31.89 19.29
CA GLY A 425 19.77 -31.51 18.25
C GLY A 425 20.20 -32.65 17.35
N ILE A 426 19.47 -33.77 17.35
CA ILE A 426 19.68 -34.93 16.48
C ILE A 426 18.93 -34.63 15.16
N GLU A 427 19.47 -33.71 14.39
CA GLU A 427 18.97 -33.44 13.06
C GLU A 427 19.63 -34.44 12.09
N LYS A 428 18.83 -35.34 11.54
CA LYS A 428 19.28 -36.28 10.49
C LYS A 428 19.10 -35.65 9.12
#